data_b2bb21f3d92f7a52e1befb803f8bb77e
#
_entry.id   b2bb21f3d92f7a52e1befb803f8bb77e
#
_cell.length_a   1.000
_cell.length_b   1.000
_cell.length_c   1.000
_cell.angle_alpha   90.00
_cell.angle_beta   90.00
_cell.angle_gamma   90.00
#
_symmetry.space_group_name_H-M   'P 1'
#
loop_
_entity.id
_entity.type
_entity.pdbx_description
1 polymer ?
#
loop_
_entity_poly.entity_id
_entity_poly.type
_entity_poly.pdbx_seq_one_letter_code
_entity_poly.pdbx_strand_id
1 'polypeptide(L)'
;GHNLALKLHEHGFRVNFTLMFEPFQTMLAMQARTYFINTFLRHRLLQSQNIKKYVDMYEVSKDNKILETLKDYFISCDYYTEADRDMALADVLAFGKDLLKYRHFEDKQGQDGLDGMRHNLRVLKNSNLKDTRLIVCSMEGPYNYPDIDKLLTEPQDMNHKVVITAEPNYLARFTSTNQVISYQRRFMNAANGQS
;
A
#
# COMPACT_ATOMS: atom_id res chain seq x y z
N GLY A 1 14.74 -5.42 12.82
CA GLY A 1 14.57 -5.46 11.34
C GLY A 1 15.54 -4.55 10.62
N HIS A 2 15.50 -3.22 10.83
CA HIS A 2 16.27 -2.23 10.08
C HIS A 2 17.79 -2.48 10.13
N ASN A 3 18.40 -2.57 11.31
CA ASN A 3 19.85 -2.78 11.47
C ASN A 3 20.32 -4.12 10.88
N LEU A 4 19.50 -5.16 10.96
CA LEU A 4 19.81 -6.44 10.33
C LEU A 4 19.79 -6.34 8.81
N ALA A 5 18.81 -5.66 8.26
CA ALA A 5 18.70 -5.44 6.82
C ALA A 5 19.89 -4.66 6.26
N LEU A 6 20.34 -3.62 6.97
CA LEU A 6 21.53 -2.86 6.59
C LEU A 6 22.79 -3.74 6.57
N LYS A 7 23.01 -4.55 7.62
CA LYS A 7 24.12 -5.51 7.67
C LYS A 7 24.07 -6.53 6.55
N LEU A 8 22.87 -7.08 6.26
CA LEU A 8 22.68 -8.02 5.15
C LEU A 8 23.01 -7.36 3.80
N HIS A 9 22.59 -6.11 3.60
CA HIS A 9 22.91 -5.35 2.40
C HIS A 9 24.45 -5.16 2.26
N GLU A 10 25.15 -4.83 3.33
CA GLU A 10 26.62 -4.70 3.35
C GLU A 10 27.33 -6.00 2.97
N HIS A 11 26.71 -7.16 3.21
CA HIS A 11 27.19 -8.47 2.80
C HIS A 11 26.69 -8.93 1.42
N GLY A 12 26.07 -8.04 0.65
CA GLY A 12 25.62 -8.30 -0.71
C GLY A 12 24.25 -8.98 -0.83
N PHE A 13 23.52 -9.16 0.27
CA PHE A 13 22.20 -9.76 0.22
C PHE A 13 21.12 -8.73 -0.22
N ARG A 14 20.17 -9.20 -1.03
CA ARG A 14 18.99 -8.43 -1.41
C ARG A 14 17.87 -8.66 -0.40
N VAL A 15 17.52 -7.62 0.34
CA VAL A 15 16.51 -7.70 1.40
C VAL A 15 15.17 -7.19 0.87
N ASN A 16 14.10 -7.88 1.23
CA ASN A 16 12.72 -7.49 0.97
C ASN A 16 12.05 -7.12 2.31
N PHE A 17 11.62 -5.87 2.42
CA PHE A 17 10.76 -5.43 3.53
C PHE A 17 9.30 -5.58 3.12
N THR A 18 8.51 -6.20 3.98
CA THR A 18 7.06 -6.39 3.78
C THR A 18 6.25 -5.74 4.91
N LEU A 19 4.93 -5.68 4.74
CA LEU A 19 3.99 -5.10 5.72
C LEU A 19 4.25 -3.61 5.99
N MET A 20 4.60 -2.87 4.94
CA MET A 20 4.76 -1.41 5.02
C MET A 20 3.42 -0.74 4.69
N PHE A 21 2.70 -0.33 5.71
CA PHE A 21 1.38 0.29 5.58
C PHE A 21 1.47 1.82 5.53
N GLU A 22 2.43 2.40 6.26
CA GLU A 22 2.59 3.84 6.39
C GLU A 22 3.86 4.35 5.71
N PRO A 23 3.84 5.57 5.15
CA PRO A 23 4.99 6.15 4.44
C PRO A 23 6.28 6.18 5.26
N PHE A 24 6.20 6.46 6.57
CA PHE A 24 7.39 6.50 7.42
C PHE A 24 8.10 5.14 7.55
N GLN A 25 7.34 4.03 7.50
CA GLN A 25 7.92 2.68 7.49
C GLN A 25 8.73 2.44 6.22
N THR A 26 8.19 2.88 5.08
CA THR A 26 8.90 2.82 3.79
C THR A 26 10.17 3.65 3.81
N MET A 27 10.15 4.83 4.42
CA MET A 27 11.36 5.65 4.59
C MET A 27 12.44 4.95 5.42
N LEU A 28 12.06 4.29 6.52
CA LEU A 28 12.98 3.47 7.31
C LEU A 28 13.57 2.30 6.50
N ALA A 29 12.74 1.64 5.68
CA ALA A 29 13.21 0.57 4.81
C ALA A 29 14.18 1.10 3.74
N MET A 30 13.96 2.30 3.20
CA MET A 30 14.89 2.96 2.27
C MET A 30 16.23 3.26 2.92
N GLN A 31 16.26 3.70 4.17
CA GLN A 31 17.51 3.92 4.92
C GLN A 31 18.33 2.63 5.09
N ALA A 32 17.68 1.48 5.17
CA ALA A 32 18.33 0.18 5.21
C ALA A 32 18.81 -0.32 3.82
N ARG A 33 18.66 0.50 2.76
CA ARG A 33 19.07 0.20 1.38
C ARG A 33 18.50 -1.12 0.86
N THR A 34 17.25 -1.39 1.17
CA THR A 34 16.59 -2.63 0.78
C THR A 34 16.32 -2.70 -0.72
N TYR A 35 16.27 -3.91 -1.27
CA TYR A 35 16.02 -4.12 -2.68
C TYR A 35 14.53 -3.99 -3.02
N PHE A 36 13.66 -4.60 -2.21
CA PHE A 36 12.22 -4.48 -2.34
C PHE A 36 11.58 -3.93 -1.07
N ILE A 37 10.56 -3.09 -1.26
CA ILE A 37 9.71 -2.56 -0.20
C ILE A 37 8.26 -2.78 -0.61
N ASN A 38 7.54 -3.60 0.15
CA ASN A 38 6.15 -3.93 -0.12
C ASN A 38 5.22 -2.91 0.54
N THR A 39 4.58 -2.07 -0.27
CA THR A 39 3.63 -1.05 0.16
C THR A 39 2.21 -1.59 0.04
N PHE A 40 1.49 -1.65 1.17
CA PHE A 40 0.14 -2.21 1.26
C PHE A 40 -0.91 -1.11 1.09
N LEU A 41 -1.45 -0.97 -0.10
CA LEU A 41 -2.38 0.12 -0.45
C LEU A 41 -3.81 -0.17 -0.04
N ARG A 42 -4.34 -1.33 -0.42
CA ARG A 42 -5.75 -1.67 -0.22
C ARG A 42 -6.14 -1.67 1.26
N HIS A 43 -5.30 -2.24 2.10
CA HIS A 43 -5.53 -2.29 3.54
C HIS A 43 -5.68 -0.88 4.12
N ARG A 44 -4.78 0.03 3.76
CA ARG A 44 -4.81 1.43 4.19
C ARG A 44 -6.04 2.18 3.67
N LEU A 45 -6.42 1.95 2.42
CA LEU A 45 -7.63 2.52 1.82
C LEU A 45 -8.90 2.08 2.56
N LEU A 46 -9.05 0.77 2.81
CA LEU A 46 -10.19 0.22 3.53
C LEU A 46 -10.29 0.75 4.97
N GLN A 47 -9.16 0.89 5.66
CA GLN A 47 -9.13 1.52 6.97
C GLN A 47 -9.65 2.97 6.92
N SER A 48 -9.17 3.76 5.95
CA SER A 48 -9.60 5.16 5.79
C SER A 48 -11.10 5.26 5.48
N GLN A 49 -11.61 4.37 4.62
CA GLN A 49 -13.04 4.31 4.30
C GLN A 49 -13.89 3.98 5.53
N ASN A 50 -13.45 3.02 6.35
CA ASN A 50 -14.17 2.66 7.58
C ASN A 50 -14.14 3.79 8.60
N ILE A 51 -12.99 4.41 8.82
CA ILE A 51 -12.86 5.56 9.73
C ILE A 51 -13.77 6.70 9.28
N LYS A 52 -13.73 7.06 7.99
CA LYS A 52 -14.58 8.11 7.41
C LYS A 52 -16.06 7.79 7.62
N LYS A 53 -16.47 6.55 7.38
CA LYS A 53 -17.85 6.10 7.59
C LYS A 53 -18.29 6.35 9.04
N TYR A 54 -17.52 5.95 10.04
CA TYR A 54 -17.89 6.14 11.44
C TYR A 54 -17.91 7.63 11.84
N VAL A 55 -16.93 8.41 11.37
CA VAL A 55 -16.89 9.85 11.60
C VAL A 55 -18.13 10.52 11.03
N ASP A 56 -18.49 10.23 9.77
CA ASP A 56 -19.68 10.82 9.13
C ASP A 56 -20.98 10.40 9.81
N MET A 57 -21.12 9.14 10.19
CA MET A 57 -22.29 8.65 10.92
C MET A 57 -22.45 9.38 12.26
N TYR A 58 -21.36 9.59 12.98
CA TYR A 58 -21.40 10.36 14.23
C TYR A 58 -21.74 11.82 13.99
N GLU A 59 -21.16 12.46 12.98
CA GLU A 59 -21.43 13.87 12.70
C GLU A 59 -22.92 14.13 12.40
N VAL A 60 -23.61 13.16 11.80
CA VAL A 60 -25.05 13.25 11.51
C VAL A 60 -25.90 12.94 12.74
N SER A 61 -25.62 11.83 13.43
CA SER A 61 -26.50 11.31 14.49
C SER A 61 -26.19 11.81 15.89
N LYS A 62 -24.92 12.20 16.15
CA LYS A 62 -24.35 12.51 17.47
C LYS A 62 -24.50 11.36 18.49
N ASP A 63 -24.66 10.11 18.00
CA ASP A 63 -24.77 8.94 18.86
C ASP A 63 -23.38 8.45 19.30
N ASN A 64 -23.11 8.52 20.58
CA ASN A 64 -21.83 8.11 21.17
C ASN A 64 -21.51 6.63 20.96
N LYS A 65 -22.49 5.75 20.72
CA LYS A 65 -22.25 4.34 20.40
C LYS A 65 -21.42 4.17 19.13
N ILE A 66 -21.52 5.12 18.20
CA ILE A 66 -20.71 5.11 16.96
C ILE A 66 -19.23 5.34 17.30
N LEU A 67 -18.93 6.25 18.21
CA LEU A 67 -17.56 6.50 18.66
C LEU A 67 -17.00 5.33 19.48
N GLU A 68 -17.83 4.64 20.26
CA GLU A 68 -17.41 3.38 20.92
C GLU A 68 -17.03 2.34 19.88
N THR A 69 -17.84 2.19 18.83
CA THR A 69 -17.52 1.27 17.73
C THR A 69 -16.25 1.70 16.98
N LEU A 70 -16.02 2.99 16.78
CA LEU A 70 -14.79 3.50 16.19
C LEU A 70 -13.58 3.23 17.08
N LYS A 71 -13.72 3.36 18.39
CA LYS A 71 -12.67 3.02 19.37
C LYS A 71 -12.30 1.53 19.29
N ASP A 72 -13.29 0.63 19.30
CA ASP A 72 -13.07 -0.81 19.11
C ASP A 72 -12.40 -1.11 17.77
N TYR A 73 -12.77 -0.38 16.73
CA TYR A 73 -12.12 -0.50 15.42
C TYR A 73 -10.65 -0.09 15.48
N PHE A 74 -10.30 1.01 16.17
CA PHE A 74 -8.91 1.43 16.35
C PHE A 74 -8.08 0.41 17.15
N ILE A 75 -8.66 -0.23 18.15
CA ILE A 75 -8.02 -1.34 18.88
C ILE A 75 -7.79 -2.52 17.94
N SER A 76 -8.79 -2.90 17.14
CA SER A 76 -8.69 -4.01 16.19
C SER A 76 -7.66 -3.79 15.07
N CYS A 77 -7.30 -2.54 14.80
CA CYS A 77 -6.30 -2.13 13.80
C CYS A 77 -4.94 -1.76 14.41
N ASP A 78 -4.71 -2.04 15.68
CA ASP A 78 -3.47 -1.74 16.43
C ASP A 78 -3.09 -0.25 16.49
N TYR A 79 -4.04 0.66 16.29
CA TYR A 79 -3.84 2.10 16.56
C TYR A 79 -3.92 2.42 18.03
N TYR A 80 -4.76 1.70 18.74
CA TYR A 80 -4.93 1.73 20.19
C TYR A 80 -4.65 0.35 20.78
N THR A 81 -4.33 0.34 22.05
CA THR A 81 -4.19 -0.89 22.84
C THR A 81 -5.41 -1.07 23.76
N GLU A 82 -5.50 -2.21 24.44
CA GLU A 82 -6.54 -2.41 25.45
C GLU A 82 -6.45 -1.39 26.62
N ALA A 83 -5.25 -0.84 26.87
CA ALA A 83 -5.07 0.21 27.89
C ALA A 83 -5.74 1.55 27.48
N ASP A 84 -6.05 1.74 26.21
CA ASP A 84 -6.68 2.95 25.70
C ASP A 84 -8.22 2.88 25.70
N ARG A 85 -8.81 1.80 26.25
CA ARG A 85 -10.28 1.63 26.30
C ARG A 85 -10.99 2.76 27.06
N ASP A 86 -10.34 3.34 28.04
CA ASP A 86 -10.89 4.43 28.84
C ASP A 86 -10.71 5.82 28.20
N MET A 87 -10.13 5.88 26.99
CA MET A 87 -9.96 7.14 26.24
C MET A 87 -11.29 7.83 26.01
N ALA A 88 -11.32 9.14 26.20
CA ALA A 88 -12.52 9.95 25.99
C ALA A 88 -12.97 9.91 24.52
N LEU A 89 -14.28 9.84 24.29
CA LEU A 89 -14.84 9.72 22.93
C LEU A 89 -14.52 10.94 22.05
N ALA A 90 -14.33 12.10 22.67
CA ALA A 90 -13.89 13.30 21.95
C ALA A 90 -12.48 13.12 21.35
N ASP A 91 -11.58 12.46 22.07
CA ASP A 91 -10.22 12.17 21.60
C ASP A 91 -10.22 11.10 20.51
N VAL A 92 -11.11 10.09 20.61
CA VAL A 92 -11.32 9.08 19.55
C VAL A 92 -11.77 9.74 18.25
N LEU A 93 -12.72 10.68 18.32
CA LEU A 93 -13.19 11.45 17.16
C LEU A 93 -12.07 12.32 16.58
N ALA A 94 -11.34 13.03 17.43
CA ALA A 94 -10.23 13.89 17.02
C ALA A 94 -9.16 13.07 16.30
N PHE A 95 -8.75 11.95 16.87
CA PHE A 95 -7.78 11.05 16.27
C PHE A 95 -8.25 10.51 14.91
N GLY A 96 -9.53 10.12 14.77
CA GLY A 96 -10.09 9.67 13.51
C GLY A 96 -10.01 10.75 12.42
N LYS A 97 -10.38 11.99 12.76
CA LYS A 97 -10.28 13.14 11.85
C LYS A 97 -8.82 13.46 11.47
N ASP A 98 -7.92 13.46 12.43
CA ASP A 98 -6.51 13.73 12.20
C ASP A 98 -5.87 12.66 11.31
N LEU A 99 -6.24 11.39 11.50
CA LEU A 99 -5.75 10.31 10.66
C LEU A 99 -6.23 10.42 9.22
N LEU A 100 -7.51 10.79 8.98
CA LEU A 100 -8.06 11.06 7.66
C LEU A 100 -7.35 12.23 6.98
N LYS A 101 -7.09 13.30 7.74
CA LYS A 101 -6.34 14.47 7.27
C LYS A 101 -4.89 14.11 6.92
N TYR A 102 -4.21 13.38 7.79
CA TYR A 102 -2.84 12.88 7.55
C TYR A 102 -2.75 12.05 6.27
N ARG A 103 -3.79 11.26 5.99
CA ARG A 103 -3.87 10.42 4.79
C ARG A 103 -4.40 11.15 3.56
N HIS A 104 -4.67 12.46 3.65
CA HIS A 104 -5.28 13.25 2.58
C HIS A 104 -6.56 12.62 2.01
N PHE A 105 -7.29 11.87 2.85
CA PHE A 105 -8.41 11.05 2.39
C PHE A 105 -9.62 11.88 1.93
N GLU A 106 -9.75 13.11 2.41
CA GLU A 106 -10.78 14.06 1.96
C GLU A 106 -10.35 14.89 0.74
N ASP A 107 -9.07 14.82 0.37
CA ASP A 107 -8.50 15.51 -0.77
C ASP A 107 -8.45 14.62 -2.00
N LYS A 108 -8.46 15.21 -3.20
CA LYS A 108 -8.27 14.48 -4.46
C LYS A 108 -6.98 13.65 -4.51
N GLN A 109 -6.00 13.98 -3.66
CA GLN A 109 -4.70 13.30 -3.62
C GLN A 109 -4.74 11.98 -2.84
N GLY A 110 -5.69 11.79 -1.92
CA GLY A 110 -5.74 10.65 -1.04
C GLY A 110 -7.01 9.79 -1.12
N GLN A 111 -8.06 10.27 -1.81
CA GLN A 111 -9.33 9.52 -1.94
C GLN A 111 -9.17 8.15 -2.61
N ASP A 112 -8.20 8.02 -3.51
CA ASP A 112 -7.86 6.77 -4.19
C ASP A 112 -6.96 5.85 -3.34
N GLY A 113 -6.52 6.29 -2.15
CA GLY A 113 -5.64 5.53 -1.26
C GLY A 113 -4.18 5.46 -1.73
N LEU A 114 -3.80 6.22 -2.75
CA LEU A 114 -2.45 6.22 -3.34
C LEU A 114 -1.53 7.32 -2.79
N ASP A 115 -1.99 8.14 -1.84
CA ASP A 115 -1.20 9.23 -1.25
C ASP A 115 0.15 8.75 -0.70
N GLY A 116 0.15 7.63 0.03
CA GLY A 116 1.36 7.01 0.58
C GLY A 116 2.31 6.55 -0.52
N MET A 117 1.78 5.96 -1.61
CA MET A 117 2.60 5.53 -2.74
C MET A 117 3.21 6.72 -3.48
N ARG A 118 2.42 7.78 -3.72
CA ARG A 118 2.93 9.03 -4.31
C ARG A 118 4.04 9.64 -3.45
N HIS A 119 3.86 9.64 -2.14
CA HIS A 119 4.89 10.10 -1.20
C HIS A 119 6.16 9.24 -1.33
N ASN A 120 6.03 7.93 -1.27
CA ASN A 120 7.15 7.00 -1.34
C ASN A 120 7.92 7.12 -2.66
N LEU A 121 7.23 7.30 -3.79
CA LEU A 121 7.87 7.52 -5.09
C LEU A 121 8.65 8.84 -5.12
N ARG A 122 8.10 9.93 -4.55
CA ARG A 122 8.83 11.19 -4.44
C ARG A 122 10.11 11.07 -3.62
N VAL A 123 10.03 10.37 -2.47
CA VAL A 123 11.22 10.13 -1.62
C VAL A 123 12.24 9.27 -2.37
N LEU A 124 11.80 8.20 -3.02
CA LEU A 124 12.69 7.32 -3.78
C LEU A 124 13.36 8.06 -4.95
N LYS A 125 12.64 8.93 -5.67
CA LYS A 125 13.16 9.75 -6.76
C LYS A 125 14.30 10.65 -6.29
N ASN A 126 14.18 11.22 -5.09
CA ASN A 126 15.16 12.13 -4.51
C ASN A 126 16.28 11.38 -3.74
N SER A 127 16.25 10.05 -3.73
CA SER A 127 17.24 9.21 -3.09
C SER A 127 18.30 8.73 -4.10
N ASN A 128 19.45 8.30 -3.58
CA ASN A 128 20.51 7.67 -4.38
C ASN A 128 20.33 6.15 -4.50
N LEU A 129 19.12 5.63 -4.24
CA LEU A 129 18.83 4.20 -4.20
C LEU A 129 18.49 3.66 -5.60
N LYS A 130 19.52 3.37 -6.38
CA LYS A 130 19.35 2.92 -7.79
C LYS A 130 18.63 1.58 -7.90
N ASP A 131 18.86 0.65 -6.97
CA ASP A 131 18.35 -0.73 -7.04
C ASP A 131 17.07 -0.98 -6.26
N THR A 132 16.65 -0.04 -5.41
CA THR A 132 15.42 -0.17 -4.64
C THR A 132 14.19 -0.08 -5.54
N ARG A 133 13.22 -0.95 -5.30
CA ARG A 133 11.91 -1.02 -6.00
C ARG A 133 10.78 -1.02 -4.97
N LEU A 134 9.68 -0.37 -5.31
CA LEU A 134 8.45 -0.41 -4.53
C LEU A 134 7.51 -1.46 -5.12
N ILE A 135 7.11 -2.43 -4.32
CA ILE A 135 6.11 -3.43 -4.69
C ILE A 135 4.76 -2.93 -4.19
N VAL A 136 3.81 -2.80 -5.09
CA VAL A 136 2.41 -2.51 -4.76
C VAL A 136 1.73 -3.80 -4.36
N CYS A 137 1.34 -3.89 -3.09
CA CYS A 137 0.74 -5.07 -2.47
C CYS A 137 -0.67 -4.81 -1.97
N SER A 138 -1.33 -5.90 -1.54
CA SER A 138 -2.70 -5.86 -1.01
C SER A 138 -3.71 -5.38 -2.05
N MET A 139 -3.50 -5.84 -3.28
CA MET A 139 -4.37 -5.59 -4.41
C MET A 139 -5.46 -6.66 -4.43
N GLU A 140 -6.61 -6.36 -3.88
CA GLU A 140 -7.77 -7.25 -3.91
C GLU A 140 -8.67 -6.90 -5.10
N GLY A 141 -8.67 -7.75 -6.11
CA GLY A 141 -9.52 -7.62 -7.28
C GLY A 141 -9.10 -6.53 -8.27
N PRO A 142 -9.86 -6.35 -9.34
CA PRO A 142 -9.51 -5.49 -10.48
C PRO A 142 -9.68 -3.98 -10.20
N TYR A 143 -10.25 -3.61 -9.06
CA TYR A 143 -10.67 -2.22 -8.79
C TYR A 143 -9.49 -1.26 -8.61
N ASN A 144 -8.32 -1.76 -8.20
CA ASN A 144 -7.17 -0.90 -7.91
C ASN A 144 -6.24 -0.70 -9.12
N TYR A 145 -6.38 -1.52 -10.17
CA TYR A 145 -5.49 -1.41 -11.33
C TYR A 145 -5.67 -0.10 -12.11
N PRO A 146 -6.89 0.41 -12.35
CA PRO A 146 -7.07 1.71 -13.01
C PRO A 146 -6.42 2.86 -12.22
N ASP A 147 -6.47 2.81 -10.88
CA ASP A 147 -5.86 3.84 -10.04
C ASP A 147 -4.33 3.76 -10.10
N ILE A 148 -3.76 2.57 -10.18
CA ILE A 148 -2.32 2.37 -10.34
C ILE A 148 -1.87 2.79 -11.73
N ASP A 149 -2.61 2.45 -12.77
CA ASP A 149 -2.33 2.90 -14.14
C ASP A 149 -2.32 4.42 -14.19
N LYS A 150 -3.27 5.08 -13.54
CA LYS A 150 -3.30 6.52 -13.39
C LYS A 150 -2.06 7.05 -12.67
N LEU A 151 -1.65 6.42 -11.55
CA LEU A 151 -0.44 6.79 -10.82
C LEU A 151 0.81 6.67 -11.71
N LEU A 152 0.91 5.59 -12.50
CA LEU A 152 2.04 5.33 -13.38
C LEU A 152 2.10 6.26 -14.58
N THR A 153 0.97 6.86 -14.97
CA THR A 153 0.90 7.87 -16.03
C THR A 153 1.11 9.30 -15.52
N GLU A 154 1.14 9.51 -14.21
CA GLU A 154 1.51 10.80 -13.63
C GLU A 154 2.97 11.15 -13.97
N PRO A 155 3.32 12.43 -14.14
CA PRO A 155 4.64 12.87 -14.63
C PRO A 155 5.77 12.72 -13.60
N GLN A 156 5.80 11.60 -12.87
CA GLN A 156 6.81 11.31 -11.85
C GLN A 156 8.04 10.58 -12.40
N ASP A 157 7.95 10.02 -13.59
CA ASP A 157 9.01 9.24 -14.29
C ASP A 157 9.66 8.15 -13.40
N MET A 158 8.84 7.50 -12.57
CA MET A 158 9.31 6.47 -11.62
C MET A 158 8.72 5.08 -11.89
N ASN A 159 8.09 4.89 -13.05
CA ASN A 159 7.42 3.64 -13.42
C ASN A 159 8.35 2.44 -13.35
N HIS A 160 9.60 2.60 -13.74
CA HIS A 160 10.64 1.56 -13.70
C HIS A 160 11.00 1.13 -12.25
N LYS A 161 10.55 1.88 -11.24
CA LYS A 161 10.74 1.58 -9.82
C LYS A 161 9.56 0.84 -9.19
N VAL A 162 8.46 0.70 -9.91
CA VAL A 162 7.24 0.08 -9.40
C VAL A 162 7.12 -1.35 -9.88
N VAL A 163 6.83 -2.25 -8.95
CA VAL A 163 6.49 -3.65 -9.22
C VAL A 163 5.07 -3.86 -8.72
N ILE A 164 4.22 -4.44 -9.54
CA ILE A 164 2.82 -4.71 -9.20
C ILE A 164 2.67 -6.19 -8.90
N THR A 165 2.14 -6.53 -7.73
CA THR A 165 1.67 -7.89 -7.46
C THR A 165 0.25 -8.04 -7.98
N ALA A 166 -0.02 -9.15 -8.63
CA ALA A 166 -1.32 -9.46 -9.21
C ALA A 166 -1.85 -10.79 -8.68
N GLU A 167 -3.17 -10.92 -8.63
CA GLU A 167 -3.80 -12.21 -8.38
C GLU A 167 -3.39 -13.22 -9.46
N PRO A 168 -3.30 -14.53 -9.13
CA PRO A 168 -2.91 -15.56 -10.09
C PRO A 168 -3.75 -15.53 -11.37
N ASN A 169 -5.03 -15.20 -11.28
CA ASN A 169 -5.96 -15.15 -12.40
C ASN A 169 -6.00 -13.78 -13.10
N TYR A 170 -5.20 -12.82 -12.68
CA TYR A 170 -5.23 -11.47 -13.27
C TYR A 170 -4.91 -11.50 -14.77
N LEU A 171 -3.84 -12.16 -15.14
CA LEU A 171 -3.47 -12.33 -16.56
C LEU A 171 -4.54 -13.07 -17.36
N ALA A 172 -5.22 -14.06 -16.75
CA ALA A 172 -6.29 -14.79 -17.40
C ALA A 172 -7.54 -13.92 -17.69
N ARG A 173 -7.76 -12.87 -16.93
CA ARG A 173 -8.90 -11.92 -17.15
C ARG A 173 -8.66 -10.99 -18.34
N PHE A 174 -7.40 -10.66 -18.62
CA PHE A 174 -7.01 -9.70 -19.65
C PHE A 174 -6.33 -10.35 -20.86
N THR A 175 -6.06 -11.64 -20.78
CA THR A 175 -5.39 -12.37 -21.85
C THR A 175 -6.32 -13.45 -22.38
N SER A 176 -6.54 -13.49 -23.69
CA SER A 176 -7.32 -14.59 -24.27
C SER A 176 -6.60 -15.93 -24.07
N THR A 177 -7.37 -17.00 -23.92
CA THR A 177 -6.82 -18.36 -23.83
C THR A 177 -5.85 -18.67 -24.97
N ASN A 178 -6.14 -18.18 -26.19
CA ASN A 178 -5.27 -18.34 -27.35
C ASN A 178 -3.91 -17.64 -27.19
N GLN A 179 -3.86 -16.47 -26.55
CA GLN A 179 -2.61 -15.78 -26.27
C GLN A 179 -1.77 -16.56 -25.27
N VAL A 180 -2.38 -17.06 -24.18
CA VAL A 180 -1.67 -17.89 -23.18
C VAL A 180 -1.09 -19.13 -23.84
N ILE A 181 -1.85 -19.86 -24.66
CA ILE A 181 -1.40 -21.03 -25.41
C ILE A 181 -0.27 -20.67 -26.38
N SER A 182 -0.37 -19.54 -27.07
CA SER A 182 0.67 -19.06 -27.99
C SER A 182 1.98 -18.79 -27.25
N TYR A 183 1.95 -18.12 -26.09
CA TYR A 183 3.16 -17.91 -25.30
C TYR A 183 3.73 -19.20 -24.74
N GLN A 184 2.89 -20.10 -24.26
CA GLN A 184 3.31 -21.42 -23.80
C GLN A 184 4.03 -22.22 -24.92
N ARG A 185 3.47 -22.24 -26.12
CA ARG A 185 4.11 -22.90 -27.28
C ARG A 185 5.46 -22.30 -27.59
N ARG A 186 5.56 -20.95 -27.64
CA ARG A 186 6.84 -20.27 -27.91
C ARG A 186 7.89 -20.62 -26.85
N PHE A 187 7.46 -20.64 -25.57
CA PHE A 187 8.36 -21.03 -24.51
C PHE A 187 8.83 -22.45 -24.60
N MET A 188 7.93 -23.40 -24.89
CA MET A 188 8.26 -24.82 -25.08
C MET A 188 9.16 -25.03 -26.28
N ASN A 189 8.88 -24.36 -27.41
CA ASN A 189 9.72 -24.42 -28.60
C ASN A 189 11.14 -23.92 -28.32
N ALA A 190 11.26 -22.76 -27.65
CA ALA A 190 12.56 -22.21 -27.28
C ALA A 190 13.34 -23.15 -26.34
N ALA A 191 12.65 -23.75 -25.34
CA ALA A 191 13.25 -24.74 -24.44
C ALA A 191 13.74 -26.00 -25.16
N ASN A 192 13.10 -26.37 -26.29
CA ASN A 192 13.46 -27.52 -27.13
C ASN A 192 14.40 -27.14 -28.29
N GLY A 193 14.92 -25.91 -28.33
CA GLY A 193 15.81 -25.44 -29.41
C GLY A 193 15.12 -25.27 -30.76
N GLN A 194 13.79 -25.15 -30.79
CA GLN A 194 12.98 -24.92 -31.99
C GLN A 194 12.64 -23.43 -32.08
N SER A 195 12.91 -22.78 -33.19
CA SER A 195 12.55 -21.38 -33.45
C SER A 195 11.12 -21.24 -33.98
#